data_995aa01633e05d7947add8dc37730a0b
#
_entry.id   995aa01633e05d7947add8dc37730a0b
#
_cell.length_a   1.000
_cell.length_b   1.000
_cell.length_c   1.000
_cell.angle_alpha   90.00
_cell.angle_beta   90.00
_cell.angle_gamma   90.00
#
_symmetry.space_group_name_H-M   'P 1'
#
loop_
_entity.id
_entity.type
_entity.pdbx_description
1 polymer ?
#
loop_
_entity_poly.entity_id
_entity_poly.type
_entity_poly.pdbx_seq_one_letter_code
_entity_poly.pdbx_strand_id
1 'polypeptide(L)'
;MFTGIIEEIGEVLAIEKGRDSARLAIRGPLVCSDARLGSSIAVNGTCLTVTDLDEASFGCDVMAETLNRTALGGLAPGSRVNLERPVPVGDRLGGHIVQGHVDGLAKLVFRTPGDHWEVFRFALPAAVSRYVVEKGSIAINGTSLTVCAVAPEWFEAVSYTHLRAHETPEH
;
A
#
# COMPACT_ATOMS: atom_id res chain seq x y z
N MET A 1 -2.70 4.04 -12.47
CA MET A 1 -1.45 3.29 -12.42
C MET A 1 -0.48 4.03 -11.52
N PHE A 2 0.30 3.33 -10.71
CA PHE A 2 1.16 3.85 -9.66
C PHE A 2 2.60 3.38 -9.87
N THR A 3 3.51 3.84 -9.04
CA THR A 3 4.96 3.52 -9.11
C THR A 3 5.46 2.71 -7.93
N GLY A 4 4.71 2.71 -6.82
CA GLY A 4 5.15 2.19 -5.54
C GLY A 4 6.07 3.13 -4.78
N ILE A 5 6.12 4.40 -5.17
CA ILE A 5 6.81 5.45 -4.41
C ILE A 5 5.75 6.20 -3.59
N ILE A 6 5.79 5.99 -2.30
CA ILE A 6 4.82 6.61 -1.39
C ILE A 6 5.09 8.11 -1.30
N GLU A 7 4.03 8.90 -1.50
CA GLU A 7 4.11 10.37 -1.46
C GLU A 7 3.79 10.92 -0.08
N GLU A 8 2.92 10.24 0.68
CA GLU A 8 2.41 10.74 1.95
C GLU A 8 1.98 9.60 2.86
N ILE A 9 2.13 9.80 4.17
CA ILE A 9 1.50 8.96 5.17
C ILE A 9 0.21 9.62 5.63
N GLY A 10 -0.91 9.03 5.25
CA GLY A 10 -2.23 9.45 5.67
C GLY A 10 -2.69 8.81 6.97
N GLU A 11 -3.84 9.25 7.43
CA GLU A 11 -4.51 8.74 8.64
C GLU A 11 -5.96 8.42 8.35
N VAL A 12 -6.42 7.25 8.77
CA VAL A 12 -7.83 6.88 8.71
C VAL A 12 -8.59 7.67 9.76
N LEU A 13 -9.52 8.52 9.32
CA LEU A 13 -10.35 9.35 10.19
C LEU A 13 -11.60 8.61 10.67
N ALA A 14 -12.24 7.88 9.78
CA ALA A 14 -13.46 7.13 10.06
C ALA A 14 -13.60 5.90 9.16
N ILE A 15 -14.30 4.91 9.66
CA ILE A 15 -14.72 3.72 8.92
C ILE A 15 -16.20 3.47 9.22
N GLU A 16 -17.03 3.61 8.20
CA GLU A 16 -18.46 3.30 8.29
C GLU A 16 -18.72 1.96 7.59
N LYS A 17 -18.98 0.91 8.36
CA LYS A 17 -19.28 -0.41 7.83
C LYS A 17 -20.71 -0.49 7.34
N GLY A 18 -20.89 -0.79 6.06
CA GLY A 18 -22.15 -1.15 5.45
C GLY A 18 -22.37 -2.67 5.47
N ARG A 19 -23.38 -3.11 4.74
CA ARG A 19 -23.74 -4.53 4.64
C ARG A 19 -22.72 -5.35 3.85
N ASP A 20 -22.22 -4.80 2.74
CA ASP A 20 -21.34 -5.44 1.75
C ASP A 20 -20.15 -4.55 1.33
N SER A 21 -19.97 -3.45 2.03
CA SER A 21 -18.95 -2.44 1.77
C SER A 21 -18.59 -1.69 3.04
N ALA A 22 -17.55 -0.86 2.99
CA ALA A 22 -17.27 0.15 4.00
C ALA A 22 -16.92 1.47 3.32
N ARG A 23 -17.29 2.58 3.95
CA ARG A 23 -16.82 3.90 3.59
C ARG A 23 -15.64 4.24 4.48
N LEU A 24 -14.53 4.59 3.87
CA LEU A 24 -13.33 5.09 4.55
C LEU A 24 -13.24 6.59 4.35
N ALA A 25 -12.94 7.33 5.42
CA ALA A 25 -12.49 8.72 5.35
C ALA A 25 -11.02 8.76 5.74
N ILE A 26 -10.18 9.33 4.88
CA ILE A 26 -8.72 9.31 5.03
C ILE A 26 -8.18 10.74 4.89
N ARG A 27 -7.38 11.15 5.85
CA ARG A 27 -6.63 12.41 5.79
C ARG A 27 -5.36 12.20 4.98
N GLY A 28 -5.14 13.07 3.99
CA GLY A 28 -3.97 13.08 3.12
C GLY A 28 -3.92 14.38 2.33
N PRO A 29 -3.47 15.51 2.91
CA PRO A 29 -3.51 16.82 2.27
C PRO A 29 -2.72 16.88 0.97
N LEU A 30 -1.60 16.15 0.86
CA LEU A 30 -0.81 16.13 -0.38
C LEU A 30 -1.57 15.44 -1.51
N VAL A 31 -2.10 14.24 -1.27
CA VAL A 31 -2.83 13.50 -2.32
C VAL A 31 -4.18 14.14 -2.65
N CYS A 32 -4.73 14.96 -1.76
CA CYS A 32 -5.96 15.73 -2.01
C CYS A 32 -5.70 16.99 -2.84
N SER A 33 -4.47 17.51 -2.91
CA SER A 33 -4.15 18.82 -3.48
C SER A 33 -4.57 19.00 -4.95
N ASP A 34 -4.62 17.94 -5.71
CA ASP A 34 -5.03 17.92 -7.13
C ASP A 34 -6.06 16.82 -7.44
N ALA A 35 -6.55 16.12 -6.43
CA ALA A 35 -7.57 15.10 -6.57
C ALA A 35 -8.93 15.71 -6.96
N ARG A 36 -9.78 14.89 -7.58
CA ARG A 36 -11.16 15.20 -7.93
C ARG A 36 -12.03 13.99 -7.60
N LEU A 37 -13.32 14.18 -7.53
CA LEU A 37 -14.27 13.06 -7.50
C LEU A 37 -14.01 12.13 -8.70
N GLY A 38 -13.89 10.84 -8.44
CA GLY A 38 -13.52 9.83 -9.44
C GLY A 38 -12.01 9.64 -9.64
N SER A 39 -11.14 10.44 -9.01
CA SER A 39 -9.70 10.20 -9.01
C SER A 39 -9.38 8.88 -8.33
N SER A 40 -8.30 8.23 -8.76
CA SER A 40 -7.74 7.07 -8.05
C SER A 40 -6.68 7.53 -7.06
N ILE A 41 -6.65 6.94 -5.87
CA ILE A 41 -5.57 7.06 -4.89
C ILE A 41 -5.23 5.65 -4.42
N ALA A 42 -3.95 5.30 -4.38
CA ALA A 42 -3.50 4.05 -3.78
C ALA A 42 -3.40 4.22 -2.25
N VAL A 43 -4.11 3.38 -1.51
CA VAL A 43 -4.10 3.31 -0.05
C VAL A 43 -3.49 1.97 0.34
N ASN A 44 -2.33 1.97 0.97
CA ASN A 44 -1.54 0.76 1.20
C ASN A 44 -1.42 -0.12 -0.06
N GLY A 45 -1.24 0.51 -1.21
CA GLY A 45 -1.13 -0.16 -2.51
C GLY A 45 -2.46 -0.61 -3.14
N THR A 46 -3.59 -0.38 -2.49
CA THR A 46 -4.91 -0.68 -3.04
C THR A 46 -5.45 0.55 -3.77
N CYS A 47 -5.73 0.43 -5.06
CA CYS A 47 -6.34 1.50 -5.85
C CYS A 47 -7.79 1.71 -5.42
N LEU A 48 -8.09 2.88 -4.87
CA LEU A 48 -9.42 3.28 -4.45
C LEU A 48 -9.88 4.52 -5.23
N THR A 49 -11.18 4.63 -5.43
CA THR A 49 -11.79 5.77 -6.14
C THR A 49 -12.33 6.78 -5.13
N VAL A 50 -11.97 8.04 -5.32
CA VAL A 50 -12.44 9.16 -4.49
C VAL A 50 -13.93 9.39 -4.75
N THR A 51 -14.74 9.26 -3.73
CA THR A 51 -16.20 9.48 -3.76
C THR A 51 -16.63 10.74 -3.00
N ASP A 52 -15.77 11.24 -2.13
CA ASP A 52 -15.94 12.46 -1.36
C ASP A 52 -14.59 13.15 -1.18
N LEU A 53 -14.55 14.47 -1.13
CA LEU A 53 -13.29 15.23 -1.12
C LEU A 53 -13.43 16.55 -0.38
N ASP A 54 -12.51 16.78 0.56
CA ASP A 54 -12.25 18.04 1.24
C ASP A 54 -10.83 18.53 0.95
N GLU A 55 -10.43 19.67 1.52
CA GLU A 55 -9.09 20.26 1.34
C GLU A 55 -7.97 19.31 1.80
N ALA A 56 -8.18 18.51 2.83
CA ALA A 56 -7.16 17.67 3.45
C ALA A 56 -7.57 16.21 3.65
N SER A 57 -8.76 15.82 3.19
CA SER A 57 -9.27 14.45 3.34
C SER A 57 -10.11 14.02 2.16
N PHE A 58 -10.17 12.71 1.95
CA PHE A 58 -11.01 12.11 0.93
C PHE A 58 -11.78 10.92 1.47
N GLY A 59 -12.93 10.68 0.89
CA GLY A 59 -13.75 9.49 1.13
C GLY A 59 -13.65 8.52 -0.03
N CYS A 60 -13.73 7.23 0.27
CA CYS A 60 -13.84 6.18 -0.73
C CYS A 60 -14.72 5.03 -0.22
N ASP A 61 -15.47 4.42 -1.12
CA ASP A 61 -16.26 3.24 -0.84
C ASP A 61 -15.46 1.99 -1.22
N VAL A 62 -15.35 1.04 -0.30
CA VAL A 62 -14.54 -0.17 -0.45
C VAL A 62 -15.44 -1.39 -0.33
N MET A 63 -15.44 -2.25 -1.32
CA MET A 63 -16.23 -3.50 -1.31
C MET A 63 -15.71 -4.47 -0.25
N ALA A 64 -16.59 -5.29 0.31
CA ALA A 64 -16.23 -6.33 1.28
C ALA A 64 -15.13 -7.27 0.76
N GLU A 65 -15.18 -7.64 -0.52
CA GLU A 65 -14.14 -8.46 -1.16
C GLU A 65 -12.75 -7.80 -1.08
N THR A 66 -12.66 -6.48 -1.34
CA THR A 66 -11.41 -5.73 -1.23
C THR A 66 -10.92 -5.66 0.21
N LEU A 67 -11.82 -5.43 1.18
CA LEU A 67 -11.48 -5.45 2.60
C LEU A 67 -10.96 -6.82 3.04
N ASN A 68 -11.57 -7.90 2.57
CA ASN A 68 -11.19 -9.26 2.94
C ASN A 68 -9.85 -9.73 2.33
N ARG A 69 -9.52 -9.19 1.15
CA ARG A 69 -8.31 -9.59 0.40
C ARG A 69 -7.12 -8.66 0.57
N THR A 70 -7.28 -7.57 1.29
CA THR A 70 -6.22 -6.57 1.49
C THR A 70 -6.04 -6.23 2.96
N ALA A 71 -4.95 -5.57 3.30
CA ALA A 71 -4.69 -5.06 4.64
C ALA A 71 -5.71 -3.98 5.08
N LEU A 72 -6.53 -3.46 4.16
CA LEU A 72 -7.56 -2.47 4.49
C LEU A 72 -8.61 -2.99 5.48
N GLY A 73 -8.88 -4.30 5.47
CA GLY A 73 -9.83 -4.92 6.40
C GLY A 73 -9.43 -4.84 7.88
N GLY A 74 -8.14 -4.68 8.16
CA GLY A 74 -7.59 -4.52 9.51
C GLY A 74 -7.47 -3.07 10.00
N LEU A 75 -7.82 -2.08 9.17
CA LEU A 75 -7.72 -0.67 9.54
C LEU A 75 -8.77 -0.27 10.57
N ALA A 76 -8.41 0.73 11.40
CA ALA A 76 -9.28 1.37 12.36
C ALA A 76 -9.06 2.90 12.31
N PRO A 77 -9.96 3.72 12.83
CA PRO A 77 -9.69 5.14 13.03
C PRO A 77 -8.37 5.37 13.77
N GLY A 78 -7.52 6.28 13.25
CA GLY A 78 -6.18 6.51 13.73
C GLY A 78 -5.09 5.65 13.06
N SER A 79 -5.45 4.63 12.27
CA SER A 79 -4.48 3.85 11.49
C SER A 79 -3.75 4.74 10.48
N ARG A 80 -2.44 4.56 10.38
CA ARG A 80 -1.62 5.22 9.36
C ARG A 80 -1.63 4.39 8.08
N VAL A 81 -1.67 5.05 6.93
CA VAL A 81 -1.72 4.42 5.62
C VAL A 81 -0.76 5.09 4.65
N ASN A 82 -0.13 4.31 3.80
CA ASN A 82 0.67 4.80 2.70
C ASN A 82 -0.24 5.29 1.57
N LEU A 83 0.01 6.49 1.09
CA LEU A 83 -0.77 7.12 0.03
C LEU A 83 0.11 7.45 -1.17
N GLU A 84 -0.41 7.18 -2.35
CA GLU A 84 0.22 7.53 -3.63
C GLU A 84 -0.86 7.94 -4.63
N ARG A 85 -0.59 9.04 -5.37
CA ARG A 85 -1.41 9.46 -6.51
C ARG A 85 -1.04 8.67 -7.77
N PRO A 86 -1.93 8.56 -8.76
CA PRO A 86 -1.56 7.99 -10.05
C PRO A 86 -0.41 8.78 -10.68
N VAL A 87 0.53 8.05 -11.28
CA VAL A 87 1.65 8.69 -12.00
C VAL A 87 1.13 9.50 -13.19
N PRO A 88 1.52 10.78 -13.33
CA PRO A 88 1.18 11.59 -14.49
C PRO A 88 1.78 11.01 -15.77
N VAL A 89 1.08 11.20 -16.90
CA VAL A 89 1.62 10.82 -18.22
C VAL A 89 2.88 11.63 -18.52
N GLY A 90 3.97 10.93 -18.81
CA GLY A 90 5.27 11.56 -19.11
C GLY A 90 6.19 11.69 -17.88
N ASP A 91 5.74 11.33 -16.70
CA ASP A 91 6.57 11.31 -15.50
C ASP A 91 7.41 10.03 -15.39
N ARG A 92 8.36 10.01 -14.45
CA ARG A 92 9.29 8.90 -14.24
C ARG A 92 8.63 7.80 -13.40
N LEU A 93 8.93 6.54 -13.76
CA LEU A 93 8.61 5.38 -12.94
C LEU A 93 9.80 5.10 -12.00
N GLY A 94 9.84 5.77 -10.85
CA GLY A 94 10.94 5.63 -9.89
C GLY A 94 10.98 4.27 -9.17
N GLY A 95 9.85 3.59 -9.06
CA GLY A 95 9.74 2.23 -8.55
C GLY A 95 9.55 1.21 -9.67
N HIS A 96 8.34 0.67 -9.82
CA HIS A 96 7.97 -0.22 -10.91
C HIS A 96 6.50 0.04 -11.32
N ILE A 97 5.98 -0.68 -12.29
CA ILE A 97 4.58 -0.54 -12.70
C ILE A 97 3.68 -1.22 -11.67
N VAL A 98 2.90 -0.43 -10.92
CA VAL A 98 1.98 -0.88 -9.89
C VAL A 98 0.56 -0.54 -10.32
N GLN A 99 -0.30 -1.55 -10.42
CA GLN A 99 -1.70 -1.35 -10.84
C GLN A 99 -2.61 -0.96 -9.66
N GLY A 100 -2.24 -1.35 -8.45
CA GLY A 100 -3.06 -1.14 -7.25
C GLY A 100 -4.13 -2.23 -7.07
N HIS A 101 -3.97 -3.36 -7.73
CA HIS A 101 -4.79 -4.56 -7.54
C HIS A 101 -3.99 -5.56 -6.70
N VAL A 102 -4.40 -5.75 -5.47
CA VAL A 102 -3.66 -6.57 -4.49
C VAL A 102 -3.81 -8.05 -4.82
N ASP A 103 -2.69 -8.74 -4.98
CA ASP A 103 -2.66 -10.16 -5.34
C ASP A 103 -2.87 -11.08 -4.14
N GLY A 104 -2.54 -10.62 -2.94
CA GLY A 104 -2.67 -11.40 -1.72
C GLY A 104 -2.19 -10.70 -0.46
N LEU A 105 -2.41 -11.37 0.67
CA LEU A 105 -1.91 -10.97 1.99
C LEU A 105 -0.73 -11.85 2.37
N ALA A 106 0.33 -11.24 2.86
CA ALA A 106 1.49 -11.91 3.40
C ALA A 106 1.71 -11.51 4.85
N LYS A 107 1.98 -12.48 5.71
CA LYS A 107 2.30 -12.20 7.11
C LYS A 107 3.76 -11.82 7.24
N LEU A 108 4.03 -10.69 7.90
CA LEU A 108 5.38 -10.35 8.33
C LEU A 108 5.83 -11.35 9.40
N VAL A 109 6.93 -12.07 9.14
CA VAL A 109 7.45 -13.10 10.05
C VAL A 109 8.44 -12.48 11.03
N PHE A 110 9.40 -11.70 10.49
CA PHE A 110 10.35 -10.95 11.31
C PHE A 110 11.00 -9.81 10.52
N ARG A 111 11.65 -8.92 11.25
CA ARG A 111 12.43 -7.80 10.77
C ARG A 111 13.85 -7.96 11.26
N THR A 112 14.81 -7.74 10.38
CA THR A 112 16.24 -7.74 10.74
C THR A 112 16.80 -6.35 10.44
N PRO A 113 17.02 -5.53 11.49
CA PRO A 113 17.61 -4.21 11.31
C PRO A 113 19.08 -4.33 10.91
N GLY A 114 19.52 -3.50 9.97
CA GLY A 114 20.90 -3.26 9.59
C GLY A 114 21.26 -1.79 9.83
N ASP A 115 22.49 -1.41 9.53
CA ASP A 115 22.99 -0.04 9.76
C ASP A 115 22.29 1.00 8.87
N HIS A 116 22.02 0.66 7.62
CA HIS A 116 21.44 1.55 6.60
C HIS A 116 20.23 0.99 5.89
N TRP A 117 19.86 -0.26 6.17
CA TRP A 117 18.70 -0.94 5.59
C TRP A 117 18.07 -1.86 6.62
N GLU A 118 16.91 -2.35 6.31
CA GLU A 118 16.22 -3.36 7.08
C GLU A 118 15.72 -4.46 6.14
N VAL A 119 15.84 -5.71 6.57
CA VAL A 119 15.30 -6.86 5.87
C VAL A 119 14.00 -7.28 6.51
N PHE A 120 12.96 -7.37 5.71
CA PHE A 120 11.65 -7.86 6.11
C PHE A 120 11.43 -9.25 5.51
N ARG A 121 11.17 -10.24 6.36
CA ARG A 121 10.75 -11.56 5.90
C ARG A 121 9.25 -11.73 6.02
N PHE A 122 8.64 -12.12 4.92
CA PHE A 122 7.22 -12.41 4.81
C PHE A 122 6.99 -13.88 4.52
N ALA A 123 5.90 -14.44 5.08
CA ALA A 123 5.39 -15.72 4.62
C ALA A 123 4.95 -15.59 3.16
N LEU A 124 5.31 -16.55 2.32
CA LEU A 124 4.99 -16.54 0.89
C LEU A 124 3.70 -17.32 0.62
N PRO A 125 2.58 -16.63 0.28
CA PRO A 125 1.35 -17.34 -0.05
C PRO A 125 1.52 -18.18 -1.32
N ALA A 126 1.06 -19.44 -1.27
CA ALA A 126 1.22 -20.38 -2.38
C ALA A 126 0.61 -19.85 -3.70
N ALA A 127 -0.48 -19.09 -3.62
CA ALA A 127 -1.17 -18.53 -4.79
C ALA A 127 -0.30 -17.56 -5.61
N VAL A 128 0.63 -16.86 -4.95
CA VAL A 128 1.49 -15.85 -5.60
C VAL A 128 2.95 -16.30 -5.72
N SER A 129 3.32 -17.45 -5.16
CA SER A 129 4.71 -17.91 -5.06
C SER A 129 5.44 -17.97 -6.42
N ARG A 130 4.76 -18.38 -7.48
CA ARG A 130 5.33 -18.45 -8.84
C ARG A 130 5.67 -17.10 -9.47
N TYR A 131 5.18 -16.01 -8.90
CA TYR A 131 5.41 -14.65 -9.41
C TYR A 131 6.47 -13.89 -8.60
N VAL A 132 6.86 -14.39 -7.44
CA VAL A 132 7.87 -13.77 -6.59
C VAL A 132 9.23 -14.36 -6.92
N VAL A 133 10.14 -13.53 -7.40
CA VAL A 133 11.46 -13.96 -7.84
C VAL A 133 12.54 -13.10 -7.19
N GLU A 134 13.71 -13.71 -6.93
CA GLU A 134 14.87 -12.98 -6.42
C GLU A 134 15.28 -11.88 -7.41
N LYS A 135 15.63 -10.70 -6.88
CA LYS A 135 15.91 -9.45 -7.63
C LYS A 135 14.70 -8.83 -8.34
N GLY A 136 13.53 -9.44 -8.24
CA GLY A 136 12.30 -8.86 -8.76
C GLY A 136 11.80 -7.69 -7.92
N SER A 137 10.91 -6.89 -8.49
CA SER A 137 10.19 -5.83 -7.77
C SER A 137 8.90 -6.38 -7.19
N ILE A 138 8.55 -5.93 -6.00
CA ILE A 138 7.30 -6.26 -5.31
C ILE A 138 6.75 -5.00 -4.63
N ALA A 139 5.44 -4.80 -4.66
CA ALA A 139 4.78 -3.75 -3.91
C ALA A 139 4.23 -4.31 -2.60
N ILE A 140 4.69 -3.81 -1.47
CA ILE A 140 4.20 -4.19 -0.14
C ILE A 140 3.60 -2.97 0.54
N ASN A 141 2.31 -3.04 0.88
CA ASN A 141 1.54 -1.87 1.33
C ASN A 141 1.74 -0.64 0.43
N GLY A 142 1.85 -0.88 -0.88
CA GLY A 142 2.07 0.14 -1.89
C GLY A 142 3.52 0.53 -2.13
N THR A 143 4.47 0.12 -1.28
CA THR A 143 5.88 0.48 -1.41
C THR A 143 6.60 -0.48 -2.35
N SER A 144 7.27 0.07 -3.37
CA SER A 144 8.12 -0.69 -4.30
C SER A 144 9.40 -1.13 -3.60
N LEU A 145 9.57 -2.43 -3.43
CA LEU A 145 10.74 -3.04 -2.81
C LEU A 145 11.39 -4.06 -3.75
N THR A 146 12.65 -4.37 -3.48
CA THR A 146 13.38 -5.43 -4.18
C THR A 146 13.36 -6.70 -3.33
N VAL A 147 12.99 -7.81 -3.95
CA VAL A 147 13.08 -9.13 -3.34
C VAL A 147 14.56 -9.55 -3.30
N CYS A 148 15.11 -9.72 -2.10
CA CYS A 148 16.51 -10.08 -1.93
C CYS A 148 16.74 -11.59 -1.73
N ALA A 149 15.73 -12.34 -1.30
CA ALA A 149 15.79 -13.80 -1.18
C ALA A 149 14.38 -14.39 -1.29
N VAL A 150 14.30 -15.62 -1.81
CA VAL A 150 13.04 -16.38 -1.94
C VAL A 150 13.28 -17.83 -1.56
N ALA A 151 12.36 -18.41 -0.80
CA ALA A 151 12.27 -19.82 -0.49
C ALA A 151 10.82 -20.31 -0.69
N PRO A 152 10.54 -21.61 -0.64
CA PRO A 152 9.18 -22.12 -0.90
C PRO A 152 8.08 -21.50 -0.04
N GLU A 153 8.39 -21.13 1.21
CA GLU A 153 7.39 -20.66 2.20
C GLU A 153 7.60 -19.21 2.63
N TRP A 154 8.63 -18.53 2.16
CA TRP A 154 8.93 -17.15 2.52
C TRP A 154 9.70 -16.40 1.45
N PHE A 155 9.64 -15.08 1.52
CA PHE A 155 10.53 -14.19 0.76
C PHE A 155 11.01 -13.05 1.67
N GLU A 156 12.11 -12.43 1.27
CA GLU A 156 12.66 -11.25 1.92
C GLU A 156 12.69 -10.07 0.97
N ALA A 157 12.37 -8.90 1.51
CA ALA A 157 12.50 -7.63 0.83
C ALA A 157 13.32 -6.67 1.67
N VAL A 158 14.08 -5.80 1.01
CA VAL A 158 14.94 -4.81 1.66
C VAL A 158 14.32 -3.43 1.55
N SER A 159 14.28 -2.74 2.67
CA SER A 159 13.97 -1.33 2.76
C SER A 159 15.16 -0.55 3.29
N TYR A 160 15.46 0.59 2.69
CA TYR A 160 16.50 1.50 3.16
C TYR A 160 15.98 2.41 4.27
N THR A 161 16.79 2.69 5.29
CA THR A 161 16.36 3.43 6.50
C THR A 161 15.81 4.82 6.23
N HIS A 162 16.28 5.51 5.18
CA HIS A 162 15.76 6.83 4.81
C HIS A 162 14.36 6.80 4.17
N LEU A 163 13.87 5.61 3.79
CA LEU A 163 12.51 5.40 3.29
C LEU A 163 11.53 4.96 4.39
N ARG A 164 12.03 4.65 5.61
CA ARG A 164 11.22 4.10 6.71
C ARG A 164 9.99 4.92 7.09
N ALA A 165 10.04 6.24 6.93
CA ALA A 165 8.91 7.09 7.26
C ALA A 165 7.66 6.77 6.43
N HIS A 166 7.84 6.08 5.30
CA HIS A 166 6.82 5.81 4.30
C HIS A 166 6.44 4.32 4.16
N GLU A 167 7.20 3.39 4.79
CA GLU A 167 7.14 1.99 4.38
C GLU A 167 6.30 1.07 5.25
N THR A 168 6.06 1.37 6.52
CA THR A 168 5.29 0.47 7.38
C THR A 168 4.45 1.20 8.41
N PRO A 169 3.13 1.10 8.32
CA PRO A 169 2.31 1.13 9.53
C PRO A 169 2.75 -0.07 10.38
N GLU A 170 3.19 0.16 11.59
CA GLU A 170 3.43 -0.93 12.56
C GLU A 170 2.10 -1.67 12.78
N HIS A 171 2.15 -2.95 12.52
CA HIS A 171 1.10 -3.90 12.92
C HIS A 171 1.66 -4.91 13.89
#